data_9e940f6b0863299d45ee70390356703b
#
_entry.id   9e940f6b0863299d45ee70390356703b
#
_cell.length_a   1.000
_cell.length_b   1.000
_cell.length_c   1.000
_cell.angle_alpha   90.00
_cell.angle_beta   90.00
_cell.angle_gamma   90.00
#
_symmetry.space_group_name_H-M   'P 1'
#
loop_
_entity.id
_entity.type
_entity.pdbx_description
1 polymer ?
#
loop_
_entity_poly.entity_id
_entity_poly.type
_entity_poly.pdbx_seq_one_letter_code
_entity_poly.pdbx_strand_id
1 'polypeptide(L)'
;MSASARQFAPRQAIDPITVEVIGAALSSIVEETGEALVRASYSTNIKERRDCSTALFDVKGRTLCQAEHIPIHLGSFIGIVPHIQKLHPVEGMRPGDVFVGNDAYAGGGTHLPDIVLAEPIFIGGRIVAWTVNLAHHADFADRGHAHIYQEGLRIPPVRLYRGGELQKDILDLILLNCQVPRERLSDLRAQMAANRLGVQRFEGLCGKYGVETVLAAGEALLDYAERKMRAGIEAIPDGEYRFEDVFDNPEIDDNLPLSVVITVAGSVMRLHFESPPQVRAGINMTYTALLATAYYAVKAVVDPSILPNAGLARPLTITAEEGTVLNCVHPAAVNGRVQTCQRVADLIIGALAQAVPDRVTACSNSVCTVATFVGRQPKDGSIWVYLETMGGGFGARPTKDGLDGVHVHTTNTSNLPVEALEIEYPLTLLRYELVDGSGGAGRHRGGMGLRRVYRAEAECHLRFDISRIRSSSWGLFGGREGGRADFVQGPGVAPFDRGAGVLLAGQQVEVITPGAGGYGPPAERERTAIARDLAHGVIDAETARTVYQFDV
;
A
#
# COMPACT_ATOMS: atom_id res chain seq x y z
N MET A 1 32.08 -32.81 26.54
CA MET A 1 32.90 -32.60 25.33
C MET A 1 32.48 -31.27 24.74
N SER A 2 33.42 -30.34 24.65
CA SER A 2 33.21 -28.90 24.48
C SER A 2 32.63 -28.55 23.12
N ALA A 3 31.51 -27.79 23.11
CA ALA A 3 31.02 -27.12 21.93
C ALA A 3 31.94 -25.92 21.65
N SER A 4 32.70 -26.03 20.58
CA SER A 4 33.59 -24.99 20.07
C SER A 4 32.77 -23.75 19.69
N ALA A 5 32.90 -22.68 20.44
CA ALA A 5 32.48 -21.35 20.10
C ALA A 5 33.25 -20.91 18.82
N ARG A 6 32.61 -20.92 17.66
CA ARG A 6 33.16 -20.26 16.48
C ARG A 6 33.20 -18.74 16.79
N GLN A 7 34.40 -18.25 17.09
CA GLN A 7 34.72 -16.84 17.12
C GLN A 7 34.40 -16.27 15.72
N PHE A 8 33.42 -15.37 15.65
CA PHE A 8 33.21 -14.54 14.48
C PHE A 8 34.46 -13.67 14.31
N ALA A 9 35.14 -13.81 13.16
CA ALA A 9 36.20 -12.90 12.76
C ALA A 9 35.68 -11.45 12.79
N PRO A 10 36.49 -10.45 13.20
CA PRO A 10 36.07 -9.06 13.21
C PRO A 10 35.60 -8.69 11.80
N ARG A 11 34.40 -8.11 11.70
CA ARG A 11 33.84 -7.62 10.43
C ARG A 11 34.86 -6.66 9.81
N GLN A 12 35.30 -6.97 8.61
CA GLN A 12 36.17 -6.08 7.85
C GLN A 12 35.37 -4.78 7.60
N ALA A 13 35.86 -3.66 8.14
CA ALA A 13 35.23 -2.36 7.94
C ALA A 13 35.30 -2.02 6.45
N ILE A 14 34.14 -1.95 5.79
CA ILE A 14 34.08 -1.51 4.39
C ILE A 14 34.17 0.02 4.38
N ASP A 15 34.89 0.53 3.39
CA ASP A 15 34.92 1.95 3.09
C ASP A 15 33.53 2.53 2.87
N PRO A 16 33.15 3.64 3.56
CA PRO A 16 31.80 4.24 3.43
C PRO A 16 31.41 4.61 2.01
N ILE A 17 32.35 5.03 1.15
CA ILE A 17 32.08 5.35 -0.25
C ILE A 17 31.67 4.09 -1.00
N THR A 18 32.34 2.98 -0.76
CA THR A 18 31.97 1.66 -1.33
C THR A 18 30.57 1.22 -0.88
N VAL A 19 30.21 1.42 0.38
CA VAL A 19 28.86 1.12 0.90
C VAL A 19 27.82 1.96 0.17
N GLU A 20 28.05 3.25 -0.03
CA GLU A 20 27.11 4.15 -0.72
C GLU A 20 26.95 3.77 -2.20
N VAL A 21 28.05 3.49 -2.90
CA VAL A 21 28.03 3.06 -4.31
C VAL A 21 27.28 1.73 -4.49
N ILE A 22 27.51 0.76 -3.61
CA ILE A 22 26.77 -0.51 -3.63
C ILE A 22 25.31 -0.28 -3.28
N GLY A 23 24.99 0.57 -2.30
CA GLY A 23 23.64 0.94 -1.94
C GLY A 23 22.86 1.55 -3.11
N ALA A 24 23.47 2.50 -3.81
CA ALA A 24 22.88 3.09 -5.02
C ALA A 24 22.68 2.06 -6.14
N ALA A 25 23.62 1.12 -6.30
CA ALA A 25 23.49 0.04 -7.27
C ALA A 25 22.36 -0.93 -6.91
N LEU A 26 22.20 -1.31 -5.63
CA LEU A 26 21.08 -2.14 -5.16
C LEU A 26 19.73 -1.45 -5.41
N SER A 27 19.62 -0.15 -5.10
CA SER A 27 18.41 0.63 -5.39
C SER A 27 18.11 0.68 -6.89
N SER A 28 19.14 0.90 -7.72
CA SER A 28 18.99 0.88 -9.19
C SER A 28 18.50 -0.48 -9.71
N ILE A 29 18.96 -1.58 -9.12
CA ILE A 29 18.51 -2.94 -9.51
C ILE A 29 17.01 -3.10 -9.25
N VAL A 30 16.51 -2.74 -8.08
CA VAL A 30 15.08 -2.90 -7.76
C VAL A 30 14.21 -1.97 -8.60
N GLU A 31 14.63 -0.74 -8.87
CA GLU A 31 13.92 0.18 -9.76
C GLU A 31 13.88 -0.34 -11.21
N GLU A 32 15.01 -0.80 -11.76
CA GLU A 32 15.07 -1.39 -13.10
C GLU A 32 14.19 -2.63 -13.20
N THR A 33 14.16 -3.47 -12.17
CA THR A 33 13.32 -4.66 -12.09
C THR A 33 11.83 -4.29 -12.07
N GLY A 34 11.46 -3.24 -11.34
CA GLY A 34 10.09 -2.71 -11.29
C GLY A 34 9.63 -2.15 -12.63
N GLU A 35 10.47 -1.33 -13.28
CA GLU A 35 10.16 -0.80 -14.61
C GLU A 35 10.05 -1.91 -15.68
N ALA A 36 10.88 -2.95 -15.58
CA ALA A 36 10.78 -4.11 -16.46
C ALA A 36 9.45 -4.86 -16.26
N LEU A 37 9.02 -5.03 -15.00
CA LEU A 37 7.73 -5.64 -14.67
C LEU A 37 6.57 -4.84 -15.28
N VAL A 38 6.51 -3.54 -15.04
CA VAL A 38 5.46 -2.64 -15.57
C VAL A 38 5.41 -2.71 -17.10
N ARG A 39 6.55 -2.59 -17.78
CA ARG A 39 6.61 -2.60 -19.26
C ARG A 39 6.24 -3.94 -19.89
N ALA A 40 6.53 -5.06 -19.22
CA ALA A 40 6.27 -6.40 -19.73
C ALA A 40 4.86 -6.89 -19.40
N SER A 41 4.16 -6.26 -18.46
CA SER A 41 2.82 -6.64 -18.02
C SER A 41 1.76 -6.33 -19.06
N TYR A 42 0.67 -7.09 -19.02
CA TYR A 42 -0.45 -6.97 -19.93
C TYR A 42 -1.64 -6.24 -19.31
N SER A 43 -2.01 -6.58 -18.06
CA SER A 43 -3.17 -5.98 -17.41
C SER A 43 -3.00 -4.49 -17.17
N THR A 44 -4.08 -3.74 -17.31
CA THR A 44 -4.12 -2.30 -17.03
C THR A 44 -3.72 -1.98 -15.59
N ASN A 45 -4.03 -2.90 -14.66
CA ASN A 45 -3.70 -2.72 -13.24
C ASN A 45 -2.19 -2.62 -12.98
N ILE A 46 -1.39 -3.48 -13.63
CA ILE A 46 0.07 -3.47 -13.44
C ILE A 46 0.73 -2.50 -14.41
N LYS A 47 0.34 -2.53 -15.68
CA LYS A 47 0.99 -1.77 -16.74
C LYS A 47 0.75 -0.26 -16.62
N GLU A 48 -0.51 0.16 -16.47
CA GLU A 48 -0.88 1.57 -16.45
C GLU A 48 -0.91 2.13 -15.03
N ARG A 49 -1.47 1.36 -14.09
CA ARG A 49 -1.64 1.80 -12.71
C ARG A 49 -0.43 1.51 -11.83
N ARG A 50 0.54 0.73 -12.32
CA ARG A 50 1.81 0.41 -11.64
C ARG A 50 1.61 -0.25 -10.27
N ASP A 51 0.55 -1.06 -10.12
CA ASP A 51 0.21 -1.73 -8.87
C ASP A 51 1.07 -2.99 -8.68
N CYS A 52 2.34 -2.76 -8.44
CA CYS A 52 3.36 -3.77 -8.23
C CYS A 52 4.49 -3.24 -7.34
N SER A 53 5.37 -4.12 -6.87
CA SER A 53 6.56 -3.75 -6.11
C SER A 53 7.66 -4.79 -6.29
N THR A 54 8.91 -4.35 -6.11
CA THR A 54 10.12 -5.16 -6.25
C THR A 54 11.08 -4.90 -5.11
N ALA A 55 11.78 -5.94 -4.65
CA ALA A 55 12.72 -5.84 -3.53
C ALA A 55 13.84 -6.89 -3.63
N LEU A 56 14.96 -6.61 -2.99
CA LEU A 56 16.05 -7.55 -2.74
C LEU A 56 16.14 -7.87 -1.25
N PHE A 57 16.40 -9.14 -0.95
CA PHE A 57 16.53 -9.65 0.41
C PHE A 57 17.86 -10.36 0.62
N ASP A 58 18.33 -10.34 1.85
CA ASP A 58 19.43 -11.20 2.24
C ASP A 58 18.99 -12.66 2.46
N VAL A 59 19.94 -13.54 2.77
CA VAL A 59 19.69 -14.95 3.02
C VAL A 59 18.80 -15.23 4.26
N LYS A 60 18.64 -14.25 5.14
CA LYS A 60 17.78 -14.32 6.34
C LYS A 60 16.37 -13.78 6.06
N GLY A 61 16.10 -13.30 4.86
CA GLY A 61 14.84 -12.69 4.48
C GLY A 61 14.64 -11.27 5.01
N ARG A 62 15.73 -10.55 5.31
CA ARG A 62 15.67 -9.13 5.64
C ARG A 62 15.73 -8.32 4.35
N THR A 63 14.84 -7.35 4.19
CA THR A 63 14.83 -6.45 3.04
C THR A 63 16.11 -5.62 3.02
N LEU A 64 16.92 -5.75 1.97
CA LEU A 64 18.13 -4.94 1.72
C LEU A 64 17.77 -3.61 1.07
N CYS A 65 16.91 -3.64 0.07
CA CYS A 65 16.35 -2.47 -0.59
C CYS A 65 15.03 -2.83 -1.26
N GLN A 66 14.22 -1.81 -1.48
CA GLN A 66 12.91 -1.89 -2.12
C GLN A 66 12.76 -0.68 -3.04
N ALA A 67 12.12 -0.87 -4.20
CA ALA A 67 11.80 0.23 -5.09
C ALA A 67 10.69 1.13 -4.51
N GLU A 68 10.66 2.39 -4.94
CA GLU A 68 9.65 3.37 -4.51
C GLU A 68 8.31 3.14 -5.22
N HIS A 69 7.60 2.06 -4.88
CA HIS A 69 6.31 1.71 -5.45
C HIS A 69 5.17 1.88 -4.44
N ILE A 70 4.53 0.78 -4.03
CA ILE A 70 3.35 0.80 -3.15
C ILE A 70 3.77 0.45 -1.72
N PRO A 71 3.67 1.37 -0.73
CA PRO A 71 4.19 1.13 0.62
C PRO A 71 3.56 -0.06 1.36
N ILE A 72 2.26 -0.36 1.15
CA ILE A 72 1.62 -1.52 1.80
C ILE A 72 2.23 -2.86 1.37
N HIS A 73 2.81 -2.93 0.18
CA HIS A 73 3.44 -4.15 -0.33
C HIS A 73 4.66 -4.58 0.49
N LEU A 74 5.26 -3.69 1.29
CA LEU A 74 6.26 -4.07 2.28
C LEU A 74 5.74 -5.17 3.21
N GLY A 75 4.45 -5.08 3.63
CA GLY A 75 3.80 -6.11 4.44
C GLY A 75 3.71 -7.47 3.76
N SER A 76 3.51 -7.47 2.43
CA SER A 76 3.47 -8.69 1.63
C SER A 76 4.85 -9.37 1.53
N PHE A 77 5.91 -8.61 1.71
CA PHE A 77 7.28 -9.11 1.67
C PHE A 77 7.79 -9.60 3.05
N ILE A 78 7.24 -9.07 4.14
CA ILE A 78 7.67 -9.44 5.50
C ILE A 78 7.41 -10.94 5.74
N GLY A 79 8.48 -11.68 5.99
CA GLY A 79 8.40 -13.10 6.34
C GLY A 79 8.32 -14.08 5.18
N ILE A 80 8.20 -13.62 3.91
CA ILE A 80 8.07 -14.55 2.75
C ILE A 80 9.27 -15.48 2.61
N VAL A 81 10.49 -14.97 2.67
CA VAL A 81 11.71 -15.78 2.50
C VAL A 81 11.87 -16.79 3.64
N PRO A 82 11.78 -16.43 4.93
CA PRO A 82 11.79 -17.39 6.03
C PRO A 82 10.69 -18.46 5.91
N HIS A 83 9.49 -18.08 5.44
CA HIS A 83 8.40 -19.03 5.27
C HIS A 83 8.67 -20.02 4.12
N ILE A 84 9.21 -19.54 3.00
CA ILE A 84 9.68 -20.42 1.90
C ILE A 84 10.74 -21.39 2.41
N GLN A 85 11.75 -20.90 3.15
CA GLN A 85 12.83 -21.75 3.69
C GLN A 85 12.33 -22.80 4.70
N LYS A 86 11.27 -22.46 5.45
CA LYS A 86 10.61 -23.42 6.37
C LYS A 86 9.91 -24.55 5.63
N LEU A 87 9.24 -24.25 4.51
CA LEU A 87 8.51 -25.24 3.71
C LEU A 87 9.44 -26.02 2.74
N HIS A 88 10.47 -25.36 2.29
CA HIS A 88 11.42 -25.88 1.29
C HIS A 88 12.84 -25.67 1.82
N PRO A 89 13.47 -26.71 2.41
CA PRO A 89 14.84 -26.62 2.92
C PRO A 89 15.84 -26.12 1.85
N VAL A 90 16.75 -25.25 2.26
CA VAL A 90 17.73 -24.58 1.37
C VAL A 90 18.58 -25.58 0.59
N GLU A 91 18.92 -26.71 1.21
CA GLU A 91 19.72 -27.81 0.61
C GLU A 91 19.02 -28.46 -0.61
N GLY A 92 17.69 -28.34 -0.68
CA GLY A 92 16.87 -28.83 -1.79
C GLY A 92 16.57 -27.78 -2.86
N MET A 93 17.09 -26.56 -2.71
CA MET A 93 16.91 -25.49 -3.69
C MET A 93 18.02 -25.51 -4.75
N ARG A 94 17.67 -25.06 -5.96
CA ARG A 94 18.58 -25.04 -7.12
C ARG A 94 18.48 -23.71 -7.86
N PRO A 95 19.53 -23.29 -8.59
CA PRO A 95 19.42 -22.18 -9.51
C PRO A 95 18.23 -22.35 -10.46
N GLY A 96 17.42 -21.30 -10.63
CA GLY A 96 16.21 -21.32 -11.44
C GLY A 96 14.96 -21.87 -10.71
N ASP A 97 15.03 -22.17 -9.41
CA ASP A 97 13.81 -22.35 -8.60
C ASP A 97 13.11 -21.00 -8.42
N VAL A 98 11.79 -20.96 -8.63
CA VAL A 98 10.97 -19.78 -8.34
C VAL A 98 9.74 -20.21 -7.56
N PHE A 99 9.46 -19.48 -6.49
CA PHE A 99 8.32 -19.71 -5.61
C PHE A 99 7.22 -18.70 -5.91
N VAL A 100 5.97 -19.15 -5.90
CA VAL A 100 4.78 -18.32 -6.01
C VAL A 100 3.92 -18.49 -4.76
N GLY A 101 3.31 -17.40 -4.27
CA GLY A 101 2.39 -17.45 -3.15
C GLY A 101 1.58 -16.17 -3.02
N ASN A 102 0.45 -16.24 -2.29
CA ASN A 102 -0.37 -15.08 -1.96
C ASN A 102 -1.06 -15.21 -0.58
N ASP A 103 -0.60 -16.16 0.26
CA ASP A 103 -1.23 -16.40 1.54
C ASP A 103 -0.95 -15.27 2.53
N ALA A 104 -1.96 -14.46 2.81
CA ALA A 104 -1.87 -13.30 3.70
C ALA A 104 -1.46 -13.63 5.15
N TYR A 105 -1.66 -14.89 5.59
CA TYR A 105 -1.33 -15.35 6.95
C TYR A 105 0.03 -16.04 7.05
N ALA A 106 0.64 -16.38 5.93
CA ALA A 106 1.89 -17.13 5.90
C ALA A 106 3.04 -16.41 5.16
N GLY A 107 2.95 -15.08 5.02
CA GLY A 107 3.99 -14.28 4.35
C GLY A 107 4.06 -14.56 2.85
N GLY A 108 3.14 -14.05 2.09
CA GLY A 108 3.08 -14.20 0.63
C GLY A 108 2.11 -13.21 0.01
N GLY A 109 1.74 -12.20 0.75
CA GLY A 109 0.77 -11.18 0.40
C GLY A 109 0.17 -10.61 1.67
N THR A 110 -0.59 -9.53 1.57
CA THR A 110 -1.44 -9.02 2.66
C THR A 110 -2.93 -9.20 2.34
N HIS A 111 -3.24 -9.60 1.11
CA HIS A 111 -4.52 -10.11 0.60
C HIS A 111 -4.30 -10.97 -0.66
N LEU A 112 -5.29 -11.72 -1.10
CA LEU A 112 -5.09 -12.71 -2.17
C LEU A 112 -4.79 -12.14 -3.55
N PRO A 113 -5.25 -10.95 -3.97
CA PRO A 113 -4.84 -10.35 -5.24
C PRO A 113 -3.34 -10.09 -5.37
N ASP A 114 -2.61 -9.94 -4.27
CA ASP A 114 -1.15 -9.73 -4.24
C ASP A 114 -0.41 -11.04 -4.49
N ILE A 115 -0.10 -11.38 -5.74
CA ILE A 115 0.70 -12.57 -6.06
C ILE A 115 2.18 -12.22 -5.97
N VAL A 116 2.89 -12.91 -5.08
CA VAL A 116 4.33 -12.75 -4.84
C VAL A 116 5.11 -13.84 -5.57
N LEU A 117 6.15 -13.44 -6.30
CA LEU A 117 7.17 -14.34 -6.82
C LEU A 117 8.51 -14.08 -6.14
N ALA A 118 9.14 -15.14 -5.65
CA ALA A 118 10.45 -15.09 -4.99
C ALA A 118 11.43 -16.05 -5.66
N GLU A 119 12.62 -15.55 -5.99
CA GLU A 119 13.69 -16.31 -6.65
C GLU A 119 14.99 -16.19 -5.86
N PRO A 120 15.60 -17.32 -5.41
CA PRO A 120 16.89 -17.31 -4.74
C PRO A 120 18.03 -17.03 -5.73
N ILE A 121 18.96 -16.17 -5.34
CA ILE A 121 20.15 -15.81 -6.13
C ILE A 121 21.32 -16.69 -5.70
N PHE A 122 21.84 -17.47 -6.62
CA PHE A 122 22.95 -18.41 -6.39
C PHE A 122 24.27 -17.86 -6.94
N ILE A 123 25.33 -17.87 -6.12
CA ILE A 123 26.69 -17.62 -6.56
C ILE A 123 27.61 -18.68 -5.95
N GLY A 124 28.39 -19.33 -6.79
CA GLY A 124 29.29 -20.40 -6.33
C GLY A 124 28.56 -21.59 -5.66
N GLY A 125 27.32 -21.88 -6.09
CA GLY A 125 26.53 -22.98 -5.56
C GLY A 125 25.83 -22.71 -4.21
N ARG A 126 25.92 -21.49 -3.66
CA ARG A 126 25.23 -21.08 -2.43
C ARG A 126 24.23 -19.96 -2.72
N ILE A 127 23.14 -19.91 -1.98
CA ILE A 127 22.22 -18.77 -1.98
C ILE A 127 22.90 -17.58 -1.26
N VAL A 128 22.93 -16.43 -1.93
CA VAL A 128 23.54 -15.20 -1.39
C VAL A 128 22.52 -14.09 -1.14
N ALA A 129 21.40 -14.11 -1.86
CA ALA A 129 20.31 -13.14 -1.76
C ALA A 129 19.03 -13.71 -2.35
N TRP A 130 17.95 -12.95 -2.32
CA TRP A 130 16.69 -13.23 -2.99
C TRP A 130 16.21 -12.00 -3.73
N THR A 131 15.65 -12.19 -4.92
CA THR A 131 14.84 -11.18 -5.59
C THR A 131 13.38 -11.56 -5.43
N VAL A 132 12.55 -10.58 -5.09
CA VAL A 132 11.12 -10.78 -4.83
C VAL A 132 10.36 -9.66 -5.53
N ASN A 133 9.32 -10.02 -6.24
CA ASN A 133 8.35 -9.05 -6.72
C ASN A 133 6.94 -9.46 -6.32
N LEU A 134 6.06 -8.47 -6.34
CA LEU A 134 4.64 -8.59 -6.12
C LEU A 134 3.91 -7.82 -7.21
N ALA A 135 2.80 -8.37 -7.69
CA ALA A 135 1.87 -7.68 -8.56
C ALA A 135 0.43 -7.94 -8.09
N HIS A 136 -0.39 -6.88 -8.09
CA HIS A 136 -1.80 -6.97 -7.74
C HIS A 136 -2.61 -7.44 -8.94
N HIS A 137 -3.14 -8.67 -8.85
CA HIS A 137 -3.97 -9.28 -9.88
C HIS A 137 -5.45 -8.97 -9.62
N ALA A 138 -6.07 -8.11 -10.42
CA ALA A 138 -7.45 -7.65 -10.23
C ALA A 138 -8.53 -8.76 -10.32
N ASP A 139 -8.16 -9.96 -10.73
CA ASP A 139 -9.03 -11.10 -11.00
C ASP A 139 -9.92 -11.54 -9.83
N PHE A 140 -9.49 -11.27 -8.59
CA PHE A 140 -10.22 -11.68 -7.38
C PHE A 140 -10.98 -10.53 -6.71
N ALA A 141 -11.05 -9.35 -7.33
CA ALA A 141 -11.53 -8.14 -6.70
C ALA A 141 -13.05 -8.11 -6.44
N ASP A 142 -13.84 -8.89 -7.16
CA ASP A 142 -15.30 -8.96 -7.05
C ASP A 142 -15.83 -10.05 -6.11
N ARG A 143 -14.93 -10.73 -5.39
CA ARG A 143 -15.27 -11.85 -4.52
C ARG A 143 -15.94 -11.42 -3.22
N GLY A 144 -16.54 -12.38 -2.50
CA GLY A 144 -17.15 -12.13 -1.19
C GLY A 144 -16.11 -11.89 -0.08
N HIS A 145 -16.50 -11.18 0.98
CA HIS A 145 -15.60 -10.73 2.05
C HIS A 145 -15.98 -11.22 3.46
N ALA A 146 -16.78 -12.28 3.59
CA ALA A 146 -17.13 -12.78 4.92
C ALA A 146 -15.99 -13.56 5.60
N HIS A 147 -15.12 -14.18 4.82
CA HIS A 147 -13.91 -14.88 5.26
C HIS A 147 -12.99 -15.13 4.06
N ILE A 148 -11.69 -15.35 4.31
CA ILE A 148 -10.65 -15.43 3.27
C ILE A 148 -10.92 -16.46 2.17
N TYR A 149 -11.64 -17.55 2.46
CA TYR A 149 -12.00 -18.55 1.44
C TYR A 149 -12.98 -18.06 0.37
N GLN A 150 -13.66 -16.93 0.60
CA GLN A 150 -14.50 -16.28 -0.39
C GLN A 150 -13.72 -15.28 -1.26
N GLU A 151 -12.52 -14.89 -0.86
CA GLU A 151 -11.73 -13.87 -1.54
C GLU A 151 -10.96 -14.40 -2.77
N GLY A 152 -10.93 -15.71 -2.99
CA GLY A 152 -10.29 -16.32 -4.16
C GLY A 152 -9.37 -17.49 -3.84
N LEU A 153 -8.49 -17.81 -4.78
CA LEU A 153 -7.51 -18.89 -4.63
C LEU A 153 -6.41 -18.48 -3.68
N ARG A 154 -6.23 -19.25 -2.61
CA ARG A 154 -5.15 -19.12 -1.64
C ARG A 154 -4.00 -20.04 -2.01
N ILE A 155 -2.84 -19.46 -2.31
CA ILE A 155 -1.66 -20.18 -2.80
C ILE A 155 -0.60 -20.14 -1.70
N PRO A 156 -0.26 -21.29 -1.07
CA PRO A 156 0.90 -21.33 -0.17
C PRO A 156 2.18 -21.15 -1.00
N PRO A 157 3.32 -20.76 -0.40
CA PRO A 157 4.57 -20.71 -1.15
C PRO A 157 4.95 -22.07 -1.76
N VAL A 158 4.73 -22.21 -3.07
CA VAL A 158 5.02 -23.42 -3.84
C VAL A 158 5.98 -23.11 -4.99
N ARG A 159 6.74 -24.12 -5.45
CA ARG A 159 7.63 -23.95 -6.60
C ARG A 159 6.82 -23.86 -7.88
N LEU A 160 6.79 -22.67 -8.49
CA LEU A 160 6.28 -22.48 -9.86
C LEU A 160 7.29 -22.93 -10.92
N TYR A 161 8.58 -22.73 -10.62
CA TYR A 161 9.68 -23.28 -11.43
C TYR A 161 10.61 -24.10 -10.54
N ARG A 162 11.09 -25.23 -11.06
CA ARG A 162 12.05 -26.10 -10.39
C ARG A 162 13.29 -26.28 -11.29
N GLY A 163 14.40 -25.67 -10.88
CA GLY A 163 15.64 -25.71 -11.67
C GLY A 163 15.47 -25.12 -13.08
N GLY A 164 14.63 -24.11 -13.24
CA GLY A 164 14.31 -23.49 -14.54
C GLY A 164 13.15 -24.13 -15.30
N GLU A 165 12.62 -25.27 -14.84
CA GLU A 165 11.50 -25.97 -15.49
C GLU A 165 10.17 -25.58 -14.86
N LEU A 166 9.22 -25.12 -15.70
CA LEU A 166 7.87 -24.73 -15.28
C LEU A 166 7.10 -25.93 -14.73
N GLN A 167 6.52 -25.79 -13.55
CA GLN A 167 5.61 -26.77 -12.97
C GLN A 167 4.19 -26.51 -13.52
N LYS A 168 3.90 -27.12 -14.67
CA LYS A 168 2.69 -26.85 -15.43
C LYS A 168 1.41 -27.08 -14.62
N ASP A 169 1.36 -28.11 -13.78
CA ASP A 169 0.18 -28.44 -12.97
C ASP A 169 -0.14 -27.31 -11.97
N ILE A 170 0.88 -26.68 -11.41
CA ILE A 170 0.71 -25.51 -10.51
C ILE A 170 0.16 -24.31 -11.28
N LEU A 171 0.72 -24.04 -12.47
CA LEU A 171 0.24 -22.94 -13.31
C LEU A 171 -1.21 -23.18 -13.75
N ASP A 172 -1.54 -24.37 -14.22
CA ASP A 172 -2.90 -24.74 -14.67
C ASP A 172 -3.91 -24.62 -13.52
N LEU A 173 -3.53 -25.04 -12.28
CA LEU A 173 -4.35 -24.86 -11.10
C LEU A 173 -4.65 -23.38 -10.81
N ILE A 174 -3.64 -22.52 -10.91
CA ILE A 174 -3.82 -21.07 -10.72
C ILE A 174 -4.75 -20.50 -11.79
N LEU A 175 -4.47 -20.79 -13.06
CA LEU A 175 -5.21 -20.22 -14.19
C LEU A 175 -6.67 -20.70 -14.24
N LEU A 176 -6.95 -21.95 -13.81
CA LEU A 176 -8.31 -22.50 -13.74
C LEU A 176 -9.20 -21.72 -12.76
N ASN A 177 -8.61 -21.10 -11.74
CA ASN A 177 -9.32 -20.31 -10.74
C ASN A 177 -9.44 -18.81 -11.10
N CYS A 178 -8.90 -18.41 -12.27
CA CYS A 178 -8.93 -17.03 -12.74
C CYS A 178 -10.09 -16.79 -13.72
N GLN A 179 -10.71 -15.59 -13.63
CA GLN A 179 -11.77 -15.14 -14.54
C GLN A 179 -11.19 -14.73 -15.90
N VAL A 180 -9.97 -14.14 -15.91
CA VAL A 180 -9.26 -13.65 -17.10
C VAL A 180 -7.88 -14.31 -17.24
N PRO A 181 -7.81 -15.65 -17.47
CA PRO A 181 -6.57 -16.42 -17.37
C PRO A 181 -5.47 -16.00 -18.36
N ARG A 182 -5.84 -15.43 -19.52
CA ARG A 182 -4.85 -14.93 -20.50
C ARG A 182 -4.04 -13.76 -19.97
N GLU A 183 -4.69 -12.81 -19.30
CA GLU A 183 -4.01 -11.68 -18.66
C GLU A 183 -3.13 -12.18 -17.51
N ARG A 184 -3.67 -13.07 -16.65
CA ARG A 184 -2.91 -13.63 -15.51
C ARG A 184 -1.65 -14.34 -15.95
N LEU A 185 -1.73 -15.16 -17.01
CA LEU A 185 -0.56 -15.81 -17.58
C LEU A 185 0.48 -14.80 -18.06
N SER A 186 0.04 -13.72 -18.72
CA SER A 186 0.94 -12.69 -19.23
C SER A 186 1.63 -11.94 -18.09
N ASP A 187 0.89 -11.56 -17.06
CA ASP A 187 1.43 -10.85 -15.90
C ASP A 187 2.37 -11.73 -15.07
N LEU A 188 2.06 -13.03 -14.86
CA LEU A 188 2.97 -13.98 -14.21
C LEU A 188 4.28 -14.14 -14.99
N ARG A 189 4.23 -14.13 -16.32
CA ARG A 189 5.45 -14.16 -17.16
C ARG A 189 6.26 -12.87 -17.03
N ALA A 190 5.59 -11.72 -16.93
CA ALA A 190 6.26 -10.44 -16.68
C ALA A 190 6.96 -10.43 -15.31
N GLN A 191 6.30 -10.92 -14.26
CA GLN A 191 6.89 -11.07 -12.92
C GLN A 191 8.14 -11.99 -12.95
N MET A 192 8.07 -13.09 -13.69
CA MET A 192 9.21 -13.99 -13.90
C MET A 192 10.38 -13.32 -14.60
N ALA A 193 10.10 -12.57 -15.69
CA ALA A 193 11.13 -11.86 -16.43
C ALA A 193 11.81 -10.79 -15.58
N ALA A 194 11.03 -10.09 -14.75
CA ALA A 194 11.53 -9.10 -13.81
C ALA A 194 12.46 -9.72 -12.76
N ASN A 195 12.09 -10.86 -12.15
CA ASN A 195 12.98 -11.55 -11.19
C ASN A 195 14.29 -11.98 -11.84
N ARG A 196 14.25 -12.58 -13.04
CA ARG A 196 15.46 -12.96 -13.78
C ARG A 196 16.39 -11.78 -14.04
N LEU A 197 15.83 -10.62 -14.37
CA LEU A 197 16.62 -9.40 -14.49
C LEU A 197 17.28 -9.04 -13.16
N GLY A 198 16.55 -9.10 -12.05
CA GLY A 198 17.07 -8.85 -10.70
C GLY A 198 18.23 -9.80 -10.35
N VAL A 199 18.09 -11.11 -10.65
CA VAL A 199 19.17 -12.10 -10.48
C VAL A 199 20.42 -11.69 -11.28
N GLN A 200 20.27 -11.42 -12.59
CA GLN A 200 21.39 -11.08 -13.47
C GLN A 200 22.10 -9.80 -13.01
N ARG A 201 21.35 -8.77 -12.60
CA ARG A 201 21.94 -7.50 -12.13
C ARG A 201 22.68 -7.68 -10.81
N PHE A 202 22.13 -8.45 -9.87
CA PHE A 202 22.79 -8.74 -8.60
C PHE A 202 24.05 -9.59 -8.77
N GLU A 203 24.01 -10.59 -9.65
CA GLU A 203 25.19 -11.37 -10.04
C GLU A 203 26.28 -10.49 -10.65
N GLY A 204 25.89 -9.58 -11.56
CA GLY A 204 26.81 -8.61 -12.16
C GLY A 204 27.45 -7.67 -11.12
N LEU A 205 26.68 -7.21 -10.13
CA LEU A 205 27.16 -6.40 -9.01
C LEU A 205 28.20 -7.19 -8.18
N CYS A 206 27.88 -8.44 -7.86
CA CYS A 206 28.80 -9.33 -7.13
C CYS A 206 30.06 -9.66 -7.95
N GLY A 207 29.94 -9.80 -9.27
CA GLY A 207 31.08 -9.98 -10.17
C GLY A 207 32.05 -8.79 -10.17
N LYS A 208 31.51 -7.57 -10.02
CA LYS A 208 32.30 -6.32 -10.01
C LYS A 208 32.99 -6.07 -8.68
N TYR A 209 32.30 -6.26 -7.56
CA TYR A 209 32.79 -5.87 -6.22
C TYR A 209 33.18 -7.05 -5.33
N GLY A 210 32.92 -8.27 -5.75
CA GLY A 210 33.04 -9.48 -4.92
C GLY A 210 31.82 -9.72 -4.04
N VAL A 211 31.43 -10.98 -3.90
CA VAL A 211 30.22 -11.39 -3.14
C VAL A 211 30.27 -10.90 -1.69
N GLU A 212 31.38 -11.16 -1.00
CA GLU A 212 31.51 -10.80 0.42
C GLU A 212 31.44 -9.30 0.65
N THR A 213 31.98 -8.49 -0.27
CA THR A 213 31.89 -7.02 -0.22
C THR A 213 30.45 -6.55 -0.37
N VAL A 214 29.70 -7.11 -1.32
CA VAL A 214 28.28 -6.75 -1.54
C VAL A 214 27.43 -7.13 -0.31
N LEU A 215 27.63 -8.33 0.26
CA LEU A 215 26.90 -8.79 1.44
C LEU A 215 27.21 -7.93 2.67
N ALA A 216 28.47 -7.58 2.86
CA ALA A 216 28.88 -6.74 3.98
C ALA A 216 28.41 -5.27 3.81
N ALA A 217 28.36 -4.74 2.58
CA ALA A 217 27.73 -3.44 2.29
C ALA A 217 26.22 -3.47 2.61
N GLY A 218 25.52 -4.56 2.25
CA GLY A 218 24.11 -4.75 2.62
C GLY A 218 23.89 -4.65 4.13
N GLU A 219 24.70 -5.33 4.95
CA GLU A 219 24.62 -5.23 6.41
C GLU A 219 24.92 -3.80 6.92
N ALA A 220 25.92 -3.13 6.35
CA ALA A 220 26.24 -1.73 6.71
C ALA A 220 25.09 -0.77 6.37
N LEU A 221 24.34 -0.99 5.29
CA LEU A 221 23.16 -0.22 4.92
C LEU A 221 22.00 -0.44 5.91
N LEU A 222 21.79 -1.68 6.38
CA LEU A 222 20.81 -1.96 7.44
C LEU A 222 21.19 -1.23 8.75
N ASP A 223 22.45 -1.28 9.14
CA ASP A 223 22.95 -0.59 10.33
C ASP A 223 22.86 0.94 10.17
N TYR A 224 23.05 1.46 8.96
CA TYR A 224 22.88 2.88 8.67
C TYR A 224 21.43 3.35 8.80
N ALA A 225 20.47 2.59 8.24
CA ALA A 225 19.05 2.90 8.37
C ALA A 225 18.58 2.85 9.84
N GLU A 226 19.06 1.86 10.62
CA GLU A 226 18.80 1.81 12.07
C GLU A 226 19.33 3.04 12.81
N ARG A 227 20.61 3.44 12.55
CA ARG A 227 21.18 4.62 13.21
C ARG A 227 20.39 5.90 12.89
N LYS A 228 19.99 6.08 11.63
CA LYS A 228 19.16 7.24 11.24
C LYS A 228 17.80 7.23 11.94
N MET A 229 17.14 6.06 11.99
CA MET A 229 15.85 5.94 12.68
C MET A 229 15.99 6.24 14.17
N ARG A 230 17.02 5.71 14.84
CA ARG A 230 17.29 5.99 16.27
C ARG A 230 17.54 7.47 16.51
N ALA A 231 18.38 8.11 15.70
CA ALA A 231 18.66 9.54 15.81
C ALA A 231 17.41 10.40 15.60
N GLY A 232 16.55 10.02 14.66
CA GLY A 232 15.30 10.71 14.43
C GLY A 232 14.27 10.51 15.57
N ILE A 233 14.24 9.33 16.19
CA ILE A 233 13.40 9.06 17.37
C ILE A 233 13.90 9.86 18.58
N GLU A 234 15.21 9.92 18.82
CA GLU A 234 15.82 10.73 19.92
C GLU A 234 15.49 12.23 19.81
N ALA A 235 15.16 12.72 18.62
CA ALA A 235 14.72 14.10 18.40
C ALA A 235 13.23 14.33 18.74
N ILE A 236 12.49 13.28 19.11
CA ILE A 236 11.10 13.37 19.59
C ILE A 236 11.16 13.35 21.13
N PRO A 237 10.47 14.23 21.85
CA PRO A 237 10.43 14.20 23.31
C PRO A 237 10.02 12.82 23.86
N ASP A 238 10.67 12.36 24.92
CA ASP A 238 10.24 11.17 25.64
C ASP A 238 8.85 11.37 26.22
N GLY A 239 7.99 10.35 26.11
CA GLY A 239 6.62 10.45 26.60
C GLY A 239 5.69 9.39 26.02
N GLU A 240 4.43 9.54 26.35
CA GLU A 240 3.32 8.72 25.86
C GLU A 240 2.34 9.60 25.11
N TYR A 241 2.02 9.21 23.86
CA TYR A 241 1.17 9.95 22.94
C TYR A 241 0.03 9.07 22.50
N ARG A 242 -1.20 9.45 22.81
CA ARG A 242 -2.41 8.68 22.51
C ARG A 242 -3.25 9.39 21.46
N PHE A 243 -3.82 8.61 20.55
CA PHE A 243 -4.80 9.12 19.59
C PHE A 243 -5.87 8.06 19.30
N GLU A 244 -7.07 8.54 19.00
CA GLU A 244 -8.25 7.71 18.72
C GLU A 244 -8.93 8.22 17.45
N ASP A 245 -9.43 7.30 16.63
CA ASP A 245 -10.26 7.59 15.46
C ASP A 245 -11.29 6.46 15.31
N VAL A 246 -12.24 6.64 14.41
CA VAL A 246 -13.25 5.65 14.10
C VAL A 246 -13.10 5.19 12.66
N PHE A 247 -13.30 3.91 12.41
CA PHE A 247 -13.33 3.33 11.08
C PHE A 247 -14.78 3.00 10.69
N ASP A 248 -15.20 3.41 9.52
CA ASP A 248 -16.51 3.15 8.94
C ASP A 248 -16.38 2.57 7.52
N ASN A 249 -17.30 1.72 7.11
CA ASN A 249 -17.31 1.08 5.81
C ASN A 249 -18.73 0.56 5.52
N PRO A 250 -19.20 0.47 4.26
CA PRO A 250 -20.53 -0.07 3.93
C PRO A 250 -20.76 -1.53 4.36
N GLU A 251 -19.70 -2.33 4.49
CA GLU A 251 -19.81 -3.73 4.90
C GLU A 251 -20.12 -3.93 6.37
N ILE A 252 -19.97 -2.89 7.21
CA ILE A 252 -20.21 -2.93 8.66
C ILE A 252 -21.29 -1.93 9.06
N ASP A 253 -22.11 -2.31 10.03
CA ASP A 253 -23.24 -1.48 10.46
C ASP A 253 -22.78 -0.37 11.43
N ASP A 254 -21.86 -0.69 12.36
CA ASP A 254 -21.34 0.22 13.36
C ASP A 254 -19.95 0.73 13.01
N ASN A 255 -19.63 1.93 13.48
CA ASN A 255 -18.26 2.45 13.42
C ASN A 255 -17.36 1.71 14.40
N LEU A 256 -16.16 1.33 13.95
CA LEU A 256 -15.17 0.62 14.77
C LEU A 256 -14.22 1.62 15.42
N PRO A 257 -14.12 1.68 16.75
CA PRO A 257 -13.11 2.50 17.42
C PRO A 257 -11.72 1.91 17.22
N LEU A 258 -10.75 2.75 16.88
CA LEU A 258 -9.35 2.41 16.75
C LEU A 258 -8.52 3.36 17.60
N SER A 259 -7.54 2.85 18.34
CA SER A 259 -6.63 3.69 19.11
C SER A 259 -5.17 3.23 18.98
N VAL A 260 -4.26 4.16 19.23
CA VAL A 260 -2.83 3.90 19.36
C VAL A 260 -2.26 4.63 20.56
N VAL A 261 -1.38 3.96 21.28
CA VAL A 261 -0.50 4.56 22.29
C VAL A 261 0.92 4.41 21.78
N ILE A 262 1.61 5.54 21.60
CA ILE A 262 3.01 5.60 21.17
C ILE A 262 3.85 6.01 22.38
N THR A 263 4.77 5.15 22.81
CA THR A 263 5.73 5.45 23.86
C THR A 263 7.10 5.68 23.23
N VAL A 264 7.67 6.86 23.45
CA VAL A 264 9.04 7.22 23.04
C VAL A 264 9.92 7.20 24.28
N ALA A 265 11.05 6.48 24.22
CA ALA A 265 12.02 6.39 25.30
C ALA A 265 13.44 6.35 24.69
N GLY A 266 14.14 7.48 24.74
CA GLY A 266 15.45 7.65 24.11
C GLY A 266 15.38 7.36 22.61
N SER A 267 16.09 6.33 22.14
CA SER A 267 16.18 5.98 20.71
C SER A 267 15.23 4.85 20.28
N VAL A 268 14.25 4.50 21.09
CA VAL A 268 13.28 3.43 20.78
C VAL A 268 11.84 3.94 20.87
N MET A 269 10.99 3.35 20.04
CA MET A 269 9.57 3.70 19.98
C MET A 269 8.73 2.42 20.05
N ARG A 270 7.70 2.43 20.91
CA ARG A 270 6.69 1.37 21.00
C ARG A 270 5.35 1.91 20.55
N LEU A 271 4.67 1.16 19.71
CA LEU A 271 3.31 1.45 19.27
C LEU A 271 2.42 0.31 19.72
N HIS A 272 1.43 0.63 20.54
CA HIS A 272 0.41 -0.33 20.98
C HIS A 272 -0.93 0.08 20.42
N PHE A 273 -1.57 -0.84 19.68
CA PHE A 273 -2.85 -0.61 19.03
C PHE A 273 -3.97 -1.37 19.72
N GLU A 274 -5.11 -0.71 19.87
CA GLU A 274 -6.35 -1.32 20.33
C GLU A 274 -7.42 -1.21 19.24
N SER A 275 -8.17 -2.26 19.05
CA SER A 275 -9.31 -2.33 18.12
C SER A 275 -10.29 -3.40 18.52
N PRO A 276 -11.54 -3.35 18.05
CA PRO A 276 -12.52 -4.41 18.31
C PRO A 276 -12.09 -5.77 17.75
N PRO A 277 -12.75 -6.86 18.16
CA PRO A 277 -12.55 -8.17 17.54
C PRO A 277 -12.73 -8.12 16.01
N GLN A 278 -12.00 -8.99 15.30
CA GLN A 278 -12.09 -9.12 13.85
C GLN A 278 -13.54 -9.33 13.38
N VAL A 279 -13.88 -8.74 12.24
CA VAL A 279 -15.23 -8.71 11.70
C VAL A 279 -15.39 -9.58 10.46
N ARG A 280 -16.64 -9.93 10.11
CA ARG A 280 -16.98 -10.66 8.89
C ARG A 280 -17.11 -9.72 7.68
N ALA A 281 -16.05 -8.96 7.42
CA ALA A 281 -15.90 -8.01 6.33
C ALA A 281 -14.43 -7.98 5.89
N GLY A 282 -14.16 -7.56 4.67
CA GLY A 282 -12.81 -7.57 4.08
C GLY A 282 -11.80 -6.60 4.68
N ILE A 283 -12.17 -5.87 5.71
CA ILE A 283 -11.40 -4.74 6.28
C ILE A 283 -10.38 -5.11 7.35
N ASN A 284 -10.29 -6.39 7.76
CA ASN A 284 -9.33 -6.81 8.78
C ASN A 284 -7.90 -6.71 8.25
N MET A 285 -6.96 -6.40 9.13
CA MET A 285 -5.53 -6.33 8.81
C MET A 285 -4.79 -7.54 9.36
N THR A 286 -3.92 -8.14 8.54
CA THR A 286 -2.92 -9.07 9.06
C THR A 286 -1.84 -8.29 9.82
N TYR A 287 -1.13 -8.97 10.73
CA TYR A 287 -0.03 -8.35 11.48
C TYR A 287 1.06 -7.77 10.57
N THR A 288 1.37 -8.42 9.44
CA THR A 288 2.35 -7.91 8.47
C THR A 288 1.90 -6.62 7.78
N ALA A 289 0.59 -6.46 7.52
CA ALA A 289 0.02 -5.21 7.02
C ALA A 289 0.10 -4.09 8.07
N LEU A 290 -0.14 -4.41 9.35
CA LEU A 290 0.04 -3.46 10.46
C LEU A 290 1.50 -3.01 10.58
N LEU A 291 2.46 -3.95 10.50
CA LEU A 291 3.89 -3.63 10.52
C LEU A 291 4.28 -2.68 9.38
N ALA A 292 3.88 -3.00 8.13
CA ALA A 292 4.19 -2.15 6.98
C ALA A 292 3.64 -0.74 7.14
N THR A 293 2.39 -0.62 7.59
CA THR A 293 1.72 0.66 7.81
C THR A 293 2.42 1.48 8.90
N ALA A 294 2.78 0.84 10.02
CA ALA A 294 3.48 1.49 11.12
C ALA A 294 4.89 1.95 10.70
N TYR A 295 5.64 1.11 9.98
CA TYR A 295 6.97 1.48 9.47
C TYR A 295 6.91 2.66 8.51
N TYR A 296 5.92 2.65 7.60
CA TYR A 296 5.66 3.77 6.70
C TYR A 296 5.38 5.07 7.47
N ALA A 297 4.39 5.06 8.37
CA ALA A 297 3.94 6.26 9.07
C ALA A 297 5.03 6.82 9.99
N VAL A 298 5.73 5.97 10.73
CA VAL A 298 6.85 6.39 11.60
C VAL A 298 7.98 6.98 10.76
N LYS A 299 8.40 6.29 9.67
CA LYS A 299 9.45 6.80 8.77
C LYS A 299 9.07 8.18 8.20
N ALA A 300 7.81 8.36 7.77
CA ALA A 300 7.36 9.62 7.18
C ALA A 300 7.44 10.80 8.15
N VAL A 301 7.23 10.59 9.46
CA VAL A 301 7.31 11.62 10.50
C VAL A 301 8.71 11.80 11.04
N VAL A 302 9.45 10.70 11.25
CA VAL A 302 10.77 10.71 11.86
C VAL A 302 11.83 11.27 10.91
N ASP A 303 12.00 10.63 9.76
CA ASP A 303 12.89 11.06 8.67
C ASP A 303 12.52 10.34 7.36
N PRO A 304 11.85 11.01 6.41
CA PRO A 304 11.46 10.39 5.15
C PRO A 304 12.66 9.97 4.27
N SER A 305 13.87 10.44 4.55
CA SER A 305 15.07 10.09 3.79
C SER A 305 15.72 8.77 4.22
N ILE A 306 15.22 8.10 5.27
CA ILE A 306 15.74 6.79 5.69
C ILE A 306 15.49 5.76 4.58
N LEU A 307 16.50 4.95 4.29
CA LEU A 307 16.39 3.88 3.29
C LEU A 307 15.28 2.87 3.69
N PRO A 308 14.38 2.49 2.76
CA PRO A 308 13.31 1.54 3.04
C PRO A 308 13.84 0.11 3.09
N ASN A 309 14.57 -0.24 4.15
CA ASN A 309 15.11 -1.56 4.41
C ASN A 309 14.82 -2.04 5.84
N ALA A 310 15.12 -3.30 6.14
CA ALA A 310 14.81 -3.91 7.43
C ALA A 310 15.52 -3.24 8.64
N GLY A 311 16.54 -2.41 8.42
CA GLY A 311 17.24 -1.68 9.48
C GLY A 311 16.36 -0.65 10.18
N LEU A 312 15.47 0.02 9.44
CA LEU A 312 14.56 1.04 9.99
C LEU A 312 13.61 0.49 11.07
N ALA A 313 13.26 -0.80 10.98
CA ALA A 313 12.32 -1.43 11.89
C ALA A 313 12.94 -1.81 13.26
N ARG A 314 14.27 -1.93 13.35
CA ARG A 314 14.96 -2.45 14.56
C ARG A 314 14.66 -1.68 15.85
N PRO A 315 14.55 -0.34 15.88
CA PRO A 315 14.20 0.41 17.09
C PRO A 315 12.69 0.48 17.37
N LEU A 316 11.83 -0.14 16.53
CA LEU A 316 10.39 -0.09 16.65
C LEU A 316 9.84 -1.39 17.23
N THR A 317 8.89 -1.27 18.16
CA THR A 317 8.09 -2.39 18.67
C THR A 317 6.63 -2.09 18.41
N ILE A 318 5.96 -2.93 17.63
CA ILE A 318 4.54 -2.79 17.29
C ILE A 318 3.77 -3.95 17.93
N THR A 319 2.66 -3.65 18.61
CA THR A 319 1.82 -4.64 19.27
C THR A 319 0.34 -4.35 19.04
N ALA A 320 -0.44 -5.41 18.83
CA ALA A 320 -1.89 -5.41 18.81
C ALA A 320 -2.37 -6.80 19.25
N GLU A 321 -3.50 -6.89 19.92
CA GLU A 321 -4.07 -8.15 20.36
C GLU A 321 -4.46 -9.02 19.15
N GLU A 322 -4.12 -10.31 19.19
CA GLU A 322 -4.53 -11.26 18.15
C GLU A 322 -6.04 -11.48 18.14
N GLY A 323 -6.61 -11.66 16.95
CA GLY A 323 -8.06 -11.83 16.77
C GLY A 323 -8.82 -10.52 16.73
N THR A 324 -8.14 -9.38 16.66
CA THR A 324 -8.74 -8.05 16.49
C THR A 324 -8.67 -7.57 15.04
N VAL A 325 -9.37 -6.48 14.70
CA VAL A 325 -9.37 -5.89 13.34
C VAL A 325 -7.96 -5.53 12.86
N LEU A 326 -7.09 -5.05 13.77
CA LEU A 326 -5.73 -4.62 13.43
C LEU A 326 -4.68 -5.73 13.49
N ASN A 327 -5.04 -6.92 13.99
CA ASN A 327 -4.18 -8.11 14.03
C ASN A 327 -5.04 -9.37 13.92
N CYS A 328 -5.69 -9.53 12.76
CA CYS A 328 -6.62 -10.62 12.57
C CYS A 328 -5.93 -11.97 12.41
N VAL A 329 -6.66 -13.01 12.77
CA VAL A 329 -6.25 -14.39 12.61
C VAL A 329 -7.16 -15.10 11.60
N HIS A 330 -6.61 -16.12 10.96
CA HIS A 330 -7.35 -16.98 10.05
C HIS A 330 -8.66 -17.48 10.72
N PRO A 331 -9.81 -17.49 10.00
CA PRO A 331 -10.01 -17.25 8.57
C PRO A 331 -10.57 -15.86 8.21
N ALA A 332 -10.23 -14.81 8.93
CA ALA A 332 -10.77 -13.48 8.66
C ALA A 332 -10.53 -13.05 7.20
N ALA A 333 -11.48 -12.31 6.63
CA ALA A 333 -11.34 -11.69 5.32
C ALA A 333 -10.44 -10.44 5.39
N VAL A 334 -9.61 -10.22 4.38
CA VAL A 334 -8.58 -9.17 4.36
C VAL A 334 -8.49 -8.42 3.03
N ASN A 335 -9.39 -8.67 2.08
CA ASN A 335 -9.29 -8.10 0.73
C ASN A 335 -9.25 -6.57 0.74
N GLY A 336 -10.08 -5.92 1.54
CA GLY A 336 -10.17 -4.47 1.71
C GLY A 336 -9.28 -3.90 2.83
N ARG A 337 -8.26 -4.65 3.36
CA ARG A 337 -7.37 -4.20 4.45
C ARG A 337 -6.73 -2.84 4.21
N VAL A 338 -6.55 -2.44 2.94
CA VAL A 338 -5.95 -1.15 2.58
C VAL A 338 -6.73 0.03 3.17
N GLN A 339 -8.04 -0.09 3.31
CA GLN A 339 -8.89 0.93 3.94
C GLN A 339 -8.47 1.18 5.40
N THR A 340 -8.31 0.09 6.15
CA THR A 340 -7.88 0.14 7.56
C THR A 340 -6.42 0.60 7.67
N CYS A 341 -5.53 0.19 6.75
CA CYS A 341 -4.14 0.66 6.70
C CYS A 341 -4.04 2.17 6.56
N GLN A 342 -4.84 2.79 5.69
CA GLN A 342 -4.87 4.25 5.54
C GLN A 342 -5.25 4.93 6.86
N ARG A 343 -6.28 4.40 7.55
CA ARG A 343 -6.72 4.93 8.85
C ARG A 343 -5.65 4.80 9.92
N VAL A 344 -4.96 3.67 9.99
CA VAL A 344 -3.87 3.41 10.95
C VAL A 344 -2.69 4.35 10.72
N ALA A 345 -2.36 4.69 9.47
CA ALA A 345 -1.31 5.67 9.18
C ALA A 345 -1.65 7.05 9.75
N ASP A 346 -2.88 7.55 9.50
CA ASP A 346 -3.34 8.81 10.07
C ASP A 346 -3.41 8.76 11.61
N LEU A 347 -3.82 7.62 12.19
CA LEU A 347 -3.86 7.42 13.64
C LEU A 347 -2.47 7.62 14.29
N ILE A 348 -1.41 7.06 13.68
CA ILE A 348 -0.02 7.24 14.12
C ILE A 348 0.41 8.70 14.00
N ILE A 349 0.09 9.35 12.86
CA ILE A 349 0.41 10.75 12.59
C ILE A 349 -0.29 11.66 13.60
N GLY A 350 -1.57 11.39 13.91
CA GLY A 350 -2.35 12.12 14.91
C GLY A 350 -1.77 12.00 16.31
N ALA A 351 -1.27 10.82 16.72
CA ALA A 351 -0.60 10.67 18.01
C ALA A 351 0.70 11.49 18.07
N LEU A 352 1.55 11.38 17.03
CA LEU A 352 2.82 12.11 16.95
C LEU A 352 2.65 13.62 16.79
N ALA A 353 1.48 14.11 16.38
CA ALA A 353 1.18 15.54 16.31
C ALA A 353 1.34 16.26 17.67
N GLN A 354 1.15 15.53 18.78
CA GLN A 354 1.33 16.06 20.13
C GLN A 354 2.80 16.33 20.46
N ALA A 355 3.72 15.58 19.83
CA ALA A 355 5.15 15.67 20.08
C ALA A 355 5.89 16.56 19.06
N VAL A 356 5.53 16.44 17.77
CA VAL A 356 6.25 17.04 16.64
C VAL A 356 5.27 17.71 15.66
N PRO A 357 4.54 18.75 16.10
CA PRO A 357 3.50 19.39 15.29
C PRO A 357 3.99 19.92 13.94
N ASP A 358 5.25 20.31 13.85
CA ASP A 358 5.89 20.84 12.65
C ASP A 358 6.30 19.78 11.61
N ARG A 359 6.18 18.48 11.93
CA ARG A 359 6.56 17.35 11.06
C ARG A 359 5.39 16.52 10.57
N VAL A 360 4.18 16.79 11.05
CA VAL A 360 2.97 16.00 10.77
C VAL A 360 2.05 16.71 9.79
N THR A 361 1.09 15.96 9.25
CA THR A 361 -0.02 16.47 8.46
C THR A 361 -1.31 16.33 9.24
N ALA A 362 -2.32 17.15 8.94
CA ALA A 362 -3.69 16.83 9.30
C ALA A 362 -4.12 15.52 8.63
N CYS A 363 -5.27 14.98 9.04
CA CYS A 363 -5.80 13.74 8.48
C CYS A 363 -5.89 13.83 6.96
N SER A 364 -5.40 12.83 6.28
CA SER A 364 -5.65 12.65 4.85
C SER A 364 -7.11 12.21 4.61
N ASN A 365 -7.47 11.91 3.37
CA ASN A 365 -8.75 11.27 3.10
C ASN A 365 -8.92 9.92 3.83
N SER A 366 -7.84 9.31 4.31
CA SER A 366 -7.79 8.03 5.04
C SER A 366 -8.44 6.85 4.31
N VAL A 367 -8.50 6.91 2.99
CA VAL A 367 -9.20 5.92 2.16
C VAL A 367 -8.38 5.62 0.91
N CYS A 368 -8.39 4.38 0.48
CA CYS A 368 -8.15 3.99 -0.90
C CYS A 368 -9.50 3.61 -1.49
N THR A 369 -10.25 4.57 -2.03
CA THR A 369 -11.55 4.27 -2.62
C THR A 369 -11.35 3.35 -3.84
N VAL A 370 -11.98 2.18 -3.82
CA VAL A 370 -11.89 1.20 -4.90
C VAL A 370 -13.26 1.05 -5.56
N ALA A 371 -13.28 1.14 -6.90
CA ALA A 371 -14.42 0.75 -7.71
C ALA A 371 -14.05 -0.50 -8.52
N THR A 372 -14.82 -1.56 -8.36
CA THR A 372 -14.66 -2.80 -9.12
C THR A 372 -15.88 -3.01 -9.99
N PHE A 373 -15.67 -3.20 -11.29
CA PHE A 373 -16.72 -3.52 -12.25
C PHE A 373 -16.40 -4.85 -12.92
N VAL A 374 -17.40 -5.71 -13.05
CA VAL A 374 -17.28 -7.02 -13.69
C VAL A 374 -18.46 -7.26 -14.60
N GLY A 375 -18.18 -7.67 -15.82
CA GLY A 375 -19.25 -7.92 -16.81
C GLY A 375 -18.79 -8.79 -17.97
N ARG A 376 -19.60 -8.79 -19.02
CA ARG A 376 -19.27 -9.48 -20.28
C ARG A 376 -19.12 -8.48 -21.41
N GLN A 377 -18.10 -8.69 -22.24
CA GLN A 377 -17.91 -7.91 -23.45
C GLN A 377 -19.09 -8.11 -24.40
N PRO A 378 -19.73 -7.02 -24.90
CA PRO A 378 -20.84 -7.13 -25.84
C PRO A 378 -20.46 -7.83 -27.15
N LYS A 379 -19.19 -7.74 -27.55
CA LYS A 379 -18.68 -8.25 -28.82
C LYS A 379 -18.59 -9.77 -28.88
N ASP A 380 -18.12 -10.40 -27.82
CA ASP A 380 -17.75 -11.82 -27.82
C ASP A 380 -18.16 -12.59 -26.57
N GLY A 381 -18.79 -11.91 -25.60
CA GLY A 381 -19.23 -12.51 -24.33
C GLY A 381 -18.12 -12.85 -23.36
N SER A 382 -16.87 -12.48 -23.65
CA SER A 382 -15.75 -12.71 -22.72
C SER A 382 -15.93 -11.91 -21.43
N ILE A 383 -15.47 -12.47 -20.31
CA ILE A 383 -15.50 -11.77 -19.00
C ILE A 383 -14.43 -10.69 -19.01
N TRP A 384 -14.77 -9.53 -18.45
CA TRP A 384 -13.82 -8.48 -18.11
C TRP A 384 -13.96 -8.08 -16.64
N VAL A 385 -12.84 -7.71 -16.05
CA VAL A 385 -12.77 -7.19 -14.69
C VAL A 385 -11.97 -5.90 -14.72
N TYR A 386 -12.62 -4.81 -14.33
CA TYR A 386 -11.97 -3.52 -14.13
C TYR A 386 -11.96 -3.17 -12.65
N LEU A 387 -10.78 -2.81 -12.14
CA LEU A 387 -10.58 -2.32 -10.78
C LEU A 387 -9.87 -0.97 -10.86
N GLU A 388 -10.39 0.03 -10.18
CA GLU A 388 -9.76 1.34 -10.04
C GLU A 388 -9.63 1.71 -8.57
N THR A 389 -8.41 2.08 -8.15
CA THR A 389 -8.20 2.77 -6.89
C THR A 389 -8.19 4.27 -7.16
N MET A 390 -8.85 5.04 -6.32
CA MET A 390 -8.98 6.48 -6.49
C MET A 390 -8.32 7.22 -5.33
N GLY A 391 -7.59 8.29 -5.67
CA GLY A 391 -7.06 9.24 -4.70
C GLY A 391 -8.15 10.09 -4.08
N GLY A 392 -7.75 10.96 -3.17
CA GLY A 392 -8.59 11.97 -2.51
C GLY A 392 -7.73 13.10 -1.97
N GLY A 393 -8.17 13.79 -0.92
CA GLY A 393 -7.38 14.87 -0.34
C GLY A 393 -6.21 14.36 0.49
N PHE A 394 -5.04 15.00 0.39
CA PHE A 394 -3.94 14.82 1.33
C PHE A 394 -4.03 15.88 2.44
N GLY A 395 -3.71 15.53 3.69
CA GLY A 395 -3.80 16.40 4.84
C GLY A 395 -2.98 17.68 4.70
N ALA A 396 -3.51 18.79 5.20
CA ALA A 396 -2.78 20.05 5.27
C ALA A 396 -1.53 19.90 6.14
N ARG A 397 -0.51 20.68 5.83
CA ARG A 397 0.81 20.66 6.49
C ARG A 397 1.03 21.96 7.27
N PRO A 398 2.00 22.00 8.19
CA PRO A 398 2.31 23.22 8.96
C PRO A 398 2.63 24.43 8.09
N THR A 399 3.16 24.21 6.87
CA THR A 399 3.71 25.26 5.99
C THR A 399 3.02 25.40 4.65
N LYS A 400 2.06 24.52 4.33
CA LYS A 400 1.39 24.54 3.01
C LYS A 400 0.10 23.74 3.00
N ASP A 401 -0.76 24.03 2.03
CA ASP A 401 -2.00 23.32 1.79
C ASP A 401 -1.78 21.84 1.50
N GLY A 402 -2.78 21.01 1.73
CA GLY A 402 -2.85 19.63 1.29
C GLY A 402 -2.84 19.51 -0.22
N LEU A 403 -2.57 18.31 -0.72
CA LEU A 403 -2.62 18.00 -2.16
C LEU A 403 -4.01 17.52 -2.54
N ASP A 404 -4.47 17.94 -3.71
CA ASP A 404 -5.80 17.62 -4.21
C ASP A 404 -5.76 16.33 -5.05
N GLY A 405 -6.72 15.43 -4.84
CA GLY A 405 -6.96 14.27 -5.69
C GLY A 405 -5.81 13.27 -5.80
N VAL A 406 -5.02 13.05 -4.76
CA VAL A 406 -3.83 12.18 -4.76
C VAL A 406 -4.03 10.91 -3.95
N HIS A 407 -3.28 9.87 -4.29
CA HIS A 407 -3.13 8.72 -3.40
C HIS A 407 -2.37 9.11 -2.14
N VAL A 408 -2.74 8.49 -1.02
CA VAL A 408 -2.18 8.83 0.30
C VAL A 408 -1.55 7.62 0.94
N HIS A 409 -0.60 7.86 1.87
CA HIS A 409 -0.01 6.87 2.77
C HIS A 409 0.44 5.56 2.10
N THR A 410 -0.33 4.49 2.31
CA THR A 410 0.08 3.13 1.94
C THR A 410 -0.19 2.79 0.48
N THR A 411 -0.76 3.71 -0.30
CA THR A 411 -1.03 3.57 -1.74
C THR A 411 -0.29 4.62 -2.57
N ASN A 412 0.05 4.28 -3.81
CA ASN A 412 0.76 5.16 -4.75
C ASN A 412 0.50 4.73 -6.20
N THR A 413 -0.70 4.21 -6.49
CA THR A 413 -1.07 3.79 -7.85
C THR A 413 -1.32 4.98 -8.76
N SER A 414 -1.05 4.83 -10.06
CA SER A 414 -1.45 5.78 -11.08
C SER A 414 -2.92 5.58 -11.47
N ASN A 415 -3.56 6.59 -12.02
CA ASN A 415 -4.88 6.46 -12.61
C ASN A 415 -4.80 5.78 -13.98
N LEU A 416 -5.81 4.96 -14.31
CA LEU A 416 -5.99 4.51 -15.69
C LEU A 416 -6.40 5.71 -16.56
N PRO A 417 -5.70 5.99 -17.70
CA PRO A 417 -6.15 6.98 -18.65
C PRO A 417 -7.60 6.70 -19.11
N VAL A 418 -8.42 7.75 -19.23
CA VAL A 418 -9.84 7.61 -19.56
C VAL A 418 -10.02 6.93 -20.92
N GLU A 419 -9.15 7.25 -21.87
CA GLU A 419 -9.16 6.65 -23.21
C GLU A 419 -8.91 5.14 -23.16
N ALA A 420 -7.97 4.70 -22.32
CA ALA A 420 -7.70 3.27 -22.13
C ALA A 420 -8.87 2.56 -21.45
N LEU A 421 -9.50 3.20 -20.45
CA LEU A 421 -10.69 2.68 -19.81
C LEU A 421 -11.81 2.42 -20.82
N GLU A 422 -12.15 3.43 -21.64
CA GLU A 422 -13.27 3.38 -22.58
C GLU A 422 -13.00 2.44 -23.78
N ILE A 423 -11.74 2.19 -24.14
CA ILE A 423 -11.35 1.24 -25.18
C ILE A 423 -11.43 -0.21 -24.66
N GLU A 424 -10.96 -0.46 -23.44
CA GLU A 424 -10.82 -1.82 -22.89
C GLU A 424 -12.13 -2.34 -22.28
N TYR A 425 -12.92 -1.45 -21.68
CA TYR A 425 -14.10 -1.83 -20.92
C TYR A 425 -15.36 -1.14 -21.45
N PRO A 426 -16.55 -1.80 -21.41
CA PRO A 426 -17.82 -1.16 -21.81
C PRO A 426 -18.31 -0.19 -20.74
N LEU A 427 -17.52 0.83 -20.46
CA LEU A 427 -17.75 1.91 -19.51
C LEU A 427 -17.42 3.24 -20.17
N THR A 428 -18.18 4.30 -19.87
CA THR A 428 -17.84 5.69 -20.22
C THR A 428 -17.68 6.51 -18.97
N LEU A 429 -16.62 7.31 -18.88
CA LEU A 429 -16.38 8.24 -17.78
C LEU A 429 -16.95 9.63 -18.15
N LEU A 430 -18.11 9.97 -17.60
CA LEU A 430 -18.83 11.22 -17.91
C LEU A 430 -18.26 12.44 -17.19
N ARG A 431 -17.68 12.24 -15.99
CA ARG A 431 -17.02 13.28 -15.18
C ARG A 431 -15.81 12.73 -14.48
N TYR A 432 -14.77 13.56 -14.40
CA TYR A 432 -13.59 13.33 -13.58
C TYR A 432 -13.06 14.69 -13.15
N GLU A 433 -13.36 15.09 -11.91
CA GLU A 433 -13.12 16.43 -11.41
C GLU A 433 -12.79 16.44 -9.92
N LEU A 434 -12.20 17.54 -9.43
CA LEU A 434 -12.07 17.79 -8.01
C LEU A 434 -13.43 18.18 -7.42
N VAL A 435 -13.63 17.88 -6.13
CA VAL A 435 -14.84 18.26 -5.40
C VAL A 435 -14.58 19.58 -4.65
N ASP A 436 -15.12 20.66 -5.19
CA ASP A 436 -14.98 21.99 -4.61
C ASP A 436 -15.49 22.03 -3.17
N GLY A 437 -14.77 22.73 -2.28
CA GLY A 437 -15.12 22.87 -0.86
C GLY A 437 -14.89 21.60 -0.02
N SER A 438 -14.45 20.49 -0.58
CA SER A 438 -14.25 19.24 0.18
C SER A 438 -12.99 19.24 1.04
N GLY A 439 -12.00 20.08 0.78
CA GLY A 439 -10.82 20.27 1.64
C GLY A 439 -11.15 21.03 2.92
N GLY A 440 -10.80 20.48 4.07
CA GLY A 440 -11.03 21.11 5.38
C GLY A 440 -10.37 22.48 5.50
N ALA A 441 -11.10 23.48 5.98
CA ALA A 441 -10.60 24.84 6.13
C ALA A 441 -9.52 24.92 7.22
N GLY A 442 -8.52 25.79 7.02
CA GLY A 442 -7.44 26.01 7.96
C GLY A 442 -6.58 27.20 7.54
N ARG A 443 -5.57 27.56 8.34
CA ARG A 443 -4.48 28.41 7.88
C ARG A 443 -3.88 27.82 6.60
N HIS A 444 -3.75 26.50 6.57
CA HIS A 444 -3.51 25.71 5.38
C HIS A 444 -4.70 24.77 5.15
N ARG A 445 -5.25 24.80 3.93
CA ARG A 445 -6.42 24.02 3.52
C ARG A 445 -6.04 22.55 3.33
N GLY A 446 -6.90 21.62 3.76
CA GLY A 446 -6.84 20.22 3.35
C GLY A 446 -6.99 20.05 1.83
N GLY A 447 -6.47 18.98 1.30
CA GLY A 447 -6.64 18.61 -0.11
C GLY A 447 -8.09 18.25 -0.43
N MET A 448 -8.52 18.50 -1.67
CA MET A 448 -9.85 18.15 -2.17
C MET A 448 -9.94 16.70 -2.60
N GLY A 449 -11.12 16.10 -2.44
CA GLY A 449 -11.49 14.81 -3.00
C GLY A 449 -11.76 14.86 -4.51
N LEU A 450 -12.05 13.71 -5.06
CA LEU A 450 -12.38 13.51 -6.49
C LEU A 450 -13.84 13.09 -6.64
N ARG A 451 -14.43 13.50 -7.78
CA ARG A 451 -15.71 12.99 -8.28
C ARG A 451 -15.48 12.26 -9.60
N ARG A 452 -16.03 11.05 -9.70
CA ARG A 452 -16.13 10.32 -10.97
C ARG A 452 -17.56 9.87 -11.20
N VAL A 453 -18.04 10.05 -12.45
CA VAL A 453 -19.35 9.57 -12.88
C VAL A 453 -19.14 8.57 -14.01
N TYR A 454 -19.49 7.33 -13.74
CA TYR A 454 -19.41 6.24 -14.71
C TYR A 454 -20.79 5.96 -15.31
N ARG A 455 -20.84 5.69 -16.61
CA ARG A 455 -21.99 5.12 -17.31
C ARG A 455 -21.63 3.73 -17.80
N ALA A 456 -22.46 2.74 -17.50
CA ALA A 456 -22.31 1.39 -18.03
C ALA A 456 -22.83 1.34 -19.47
N GLU A 457 -22.03 0.84 -20.41
CA GLU A 457 -22.44 0.62 -21.81
C GLU A 457 -23.03 -0.80 -22.01
N ALA A 458 -22.80 -1.69 -21.05
CA ALA A 458 -23.39 -3.02 -20.96
C ALA A 458 -23.69 -3.33 -19.50
N GLU A 459 -24.52 -4.35 -19.25
CA GLU A 459 -24.79 -4.82 -17.89
C GLU A 459 -23.49 -5.25 -17.20
N CYS A 460 -23.29 -4.74 -15.98
CA CYS A 460 -22.15 -5.11 -15.14
C CYS A 460 -22.49 -5.09 -13.65
N HIS A 461 -21.80 -5.94 -12.90
CA HIS A 461 -21.76 -5.86 -11.45
C HIS A 461 -20.77 -4.79 -11.01
N LEU A 462 -21.11 -4.06 -9.96
CA LEU A 462 -20.29 -3.01 -9.39
C LEU A 462 -20.14 -3.22 -7.88
N ARG A 463 -18.95 -2.96 -7.37
CA ARG A 463 -18.67 -2.87 -5.94
C ARG A 463 -17.79 -1.66 -5.66
N PHE A 464 -18.16 -0.91 -4.61
CA PHE A 464 -17.33 0.14 -4.02
C PHE A 464 -16.79 -0.32 -2.66
N ASP A 465 -15.47 -0.30 -2.52
CA ASP A 465 -14.81 -0.32 -1.22
C ASP A 465 -14.45 1.12 -0.87
N ILE A 466 -15.12 1.67 0.12
CA ILE A 466 -15.07 3.08 0.49
C ILE A 466 -15.18 3.23 2.01
N SER A 467 -14.59 4.28 2.56
CA SER A 467 -14.66 4.65 3.97
C SER A 467 -14.84 6.16 4.10
N ARG A 468 -14.96 6.70 5.28
CA ARG A 468 -15.31 8.12 5.53
C ARG A 468 -16.69 8.50 4.98
N ILE A 469 -17.62 7.56 4.96
CA ILE A 469 -19.02 7.84 4.61
C ILE A 469 -19.82 8.35 5.81
N ARG A 470 -19.47 7.93 7.03
CA ARG A 470 -20.11 8.34 8.30
C ARG A 470 -19.23 9.20 9.19
N SER A 471 -17.92 9.21 8.94
CA SER A 471 -16.92 10.02 9.65
C SER A 471 -16.20 10.96 8.68
N SER A 472 -15.59 12.02 9.18
CA SER A 472 -14.82 13.00 8.40
C SER A 472 -13.33 12.91 8.70
N SER A 473 -12.48 13.39 7.79
CA SER A 473 -11.04 13.53 8.00
C SER A 473 -10.77 14.71 8.94
N TRP A 474 -10.22 14.43 10.11
CA TRP A 474 -10.02 15.47 11.15
C TRP A 474 -8.93 16.50 10.79
N GLY A 475 -9.14 17.76 11.22
CA GLY A 475 -8.14 18.82 11.14
C GLY A 475 -7.22 18.83 12.36
N LEU A 476 -6.10 19.58 12.29
CA LEU A 476 -5.17 19.79 13.38
C LEU A 476 -5.07 21.27 13.79
N PHE A 477 -4.83 21.50 15.07
CA PHE A 477 -4.50 22.82 15.66
C PHE A 477 -5.48 23.93 15.27
N GLY A 478 -6.79 23.63 15.25
CA GLY A 478 -7.84 24.57 14.86
C GLY A 478 -8.24 24.51 13.39
N GLY A 479 -7.60 23.67 12.60
CA GLY A 479 -8.08 23.31 11.27
C GLY A 479 -9.39 22.52 11.32
N ARG A 480 -10.25 22.67 10.31
CA ARG A 480 -11.55 21.99 10.21
C ARG A 480 -11.42 20.64 9.52
N GLU A 481 -12.44 19.81 9.69
CA GLU A 481 -12.56 18.52 9.02
C GLU A 481 -12.77 18.67 7.50
N GLY A 482 -12.37 17.62 6.75
CA GLY A 482 -12.63 17.51 5.32
C GLY A 482 -14.01 16.94 5.00
N GLY A 483 -14.42 17.05 3.73
CA GLY A 483 -15.66 16.49 3.20
C GLY A 483 -15.65 14.96 3.22
N ARG A 484 -16.83 14.36 3.35
CA ARG A 484 -17.02 12.91 3.40
C ARG A 484 -17.02 12.30 2.03
N ALA A 485 -16.80 10.98 1.99
CA ALA A 485 -17.03 10.15 0.82
C ALA A 485 -18.53 9.89 0.61
N ASP A 486 -18.89 9.64 -0.63
CA ASP A 486 -20.24 9.23 -1.01
C ASP A 486 -20.23 8.40 -2.30
N PHE A 487 -21.31 7.67 -2.55
CA PHE A 487 -21.63 7.11 -3.86
C PHE A 487 -23.12 7.28 -4.13
N VAL A 488 -23.43 7.80 -5.32
CA VAL A 488 -24.80 8.17 -5.69
C VAL A 488 -25.24 7.36 -6.90
N GLN A 489 -26.33 6.62 -6.73
CA GLN A 489 -26.96 5.90 -7.82
C GLN A 489 -27.74 6.87 -8.72
N GLY A 490 -27.53 6.76 -10.03
CA GLY A 490 -28.31 7.51 -11.02
C GLY A 490 -29.77 7.04 -11.10
N PRO A 491 -30.61 7.76 -11.85
CA PRO A 491 -32.00 7.41 -12.02
C PRO A 491 -32.21 5.97 -12.51
N GLY A 492 -33.11 5.22 -11.86
CA GLY A 492 -33.46 3.85 -12.22
C GLY A 492 -32.47 2.78 -11.79
N VAL A 493 -31.37 3.13 -11.12
CA VAL A 493 -30.46 2.16 -10.50
C VAL A 493 -31.08 1.65 -9.22
N ALA A 494 -31.08 0.32 -9.04
CA ALA A 494 -31.56 -0.30 -7.80
C ALA A 494 -30.62 0.08 -6.62
N PRO A 495 -31.14 0.19 -5.38
CA PRO A 495 -30.31 0.44 -4.21
C PRO A 495 -29.19 -0.58 -4.08
N PHE A 496 -27.98 -0.11 -3.81
CA PHE A 496 -26.83 -0.99 -3.57
C PHE A 496 -26.93 -1.62 -2.18
N ASP A 497 -26.58 -2.89 -2.11
CA ASP A 497 -26.41 -3.60 -0.83
C ASP A 497 -24.93 -3.56 -0.44
N ARG A 498 -24.63 -2.96 0.71
CA ARG A 498 -23.26 -2.87 1.27
C ARG A 498 -22.21 -2.43 0.24
N GLY A 499 -22.55 -1.44 -0.58
CA GLY A 499 -21.67 -0.90 -1.61
C GLY A 499 -21.63 -1.71 -2.92
N ALA A 500 -22.40 -2.79 -3.04
CA ALA A 500 -22.45 -3.63 -4.24
C ALA A 500 -23.82 -3.57 -4.93
N GLY A 501 -23.83 -3.66 -6.26
CA GLY A 501 -25.04 -3.63 -7.06
C GLY A 501 -24.82 -4.00 -8.52
N VAL A 502 -25.86 -3.78 -9.33
CA VAL A 502 -25.85 -4.04 -10.78
C VAL A 502 -26.21 -2.75 -11.51
N LEU A 503 -25.46 -2.43 -12.55
CA LEU A 503 -25.79 -1.39 -13.51
C LEU A 503 -26.22 -2.05 -14.82
N LEU A 504 -27.37 -1.63 -15.33
CA LEU A 504 -27.82 -1.96 -16.69
C LEU A 504 -27.22 -0.98 -17.69
N ALA A 505 -27.20 -1.35 -18.99
CA ALA A 505 -26.73 -0.47 -20.03
C ALA A 505 -27.42 0.90 -19.98
N GLY A 506 -26.65 1.98 -20.07
CA GLY A 506 -27.08 3.37 -19.97
C GLY A 506 -27.23 3.91 -18.55
N GLN A 507 -27.20 3.07 -17.51
CA GLN A 507 -27.28 3.54 -16.12
C GLN A 507 -25.96 4.13 -15.64
N GLN A 508 -26.07 5.04 -14.69
CA GLN A 508 -24.94 5.81 -14.18
C GLN A 508 -24.76 5.64 -12.67
N VAL A 509 -23.52 5.79 -12.22
CA VAL A 509 -23.16 5.87 -10.80
C VAL A 509 -22.11 6.96 -10.63
N GLU A 510 -22.24 7.72 -9.55
CA GLU A 510 -21.26 8.71 -9.11
C GLU A 510 -20.54 8.21 -7.87
N VAL A 511 -19.23 8.40 -7.81
CA VAL A 511 -18.42 8.18 -6.62
C VAL A 511 -17.68 9.46 -6.25
N ILE A 512 -17.72 9.82 -4.97
CA ILE A 512 -17.07 10.99 -4.39
C ILE A 512 -16.06 10.48 -3.36
N THR A 513 -14.79 10.80 -3.55
CA THR A 513 -13.76 10.49 -2.56
C THR A 513 -13.65 11.61 -1.53
N PRO A 514 -13.24 11.33 -0.28
CA PRO A 514 -13.24 12.35 0.76
C PRO A 514 -12.15 13.39 0.55
N GLY A 515 -12.41 14.58 1.05
CA GLY A 515 -11.41 15.61 1.28
C GLY A 515 -10.60 15.34 2.55
N ALA A 516 -9.54 16.10 2.75
CA ALA A 516 -8.63 15.98 3.88
C ALA A 516 -8.81 17.12 4.90
N GLY A 517 -8.28 16.92 6.12
CA GLY A 517 -8.32 17.91 7.19
C GLY A 517 -7.43 19.13 6.97
N GLY A 518 -7.86 20.28 7.46
CA GLY A 518 -7.11 21.54 7.48
C GLY A 518 -6.11 21.60 8.64
N TYR A 519 -5.14 22.52 8.56
CA TYR A 519 -4.12 22.74 9.58
C TYR A 519 -4.12 24.21 10.04
N GLY A 520 -4.19 24.43 11.34
CA GLY A 520 -4.24 25.76 11.96
C GLY A 520 -5.57 26.50 11.75
N PRO A 521 -5.82 27.60 12.49
CA PRO A 521 -7.09 28.29 12.43
C PRO A 521 -7.36 28.91 11.04
N PRO A 522 -8.57 28.75 10.46
CA PRO A 522 -8.94 29.37 9.17
C PRO A 522 -8.75 30.88 9.11
N ALA A 523 -8.97 31.60 10.25
CA ALA A 523 -8.79 33.03 10.34
C ALA A 523 -7.34 33.51 10.09
N GLU A 524 -6.37 32.61 10.21
CA GLU A 524 -4.94 32.90 9.96
C GLU A 524 -4.53 32.64 8.49
N ARG A 525 -5.47 32.23 7.62
CA ARG A 525 -5.17 31.99 6.20
C ARG A 525 -4.81 33.30 5.51
N GLU A 526 -3.75 33.25 4.71
CA GLU A 526 -3.33 34.41 3.91
C GLU A 526 -4.46 34.89 2.99
N ARG A 527 -4.74 36.21 2.99
CA ARG A 527 -5.83 36.79 2.20
C ARG A 527 -5.65 36.57 0.70
N THR A 528 -4.42 36.58 0.20
CA THR A 528 -4.10 36.24 -1.21
C THR A 528 -4.44 34.80 -1.57
N ALA A 529 -4.27 33.86 -0.64
CA ALA A 529 -4.66 32.45 -0.83
C ALA A 529 -6.19 32.31 -0.85
N ILE A 530 -6.92 33.03 0.03
CA ILE A 530 -8.39 33.02 0.05
C ILE A 530 -8.94 33.60 -1.28
N ALA A 531 -8.41 34.74 -1.72
CA ALA A 531 -8.80 35.36 -3.00
C ALA A 531 -8.57 34.44 -4.20
N ARG A 532 -7.43 33.74 -4.21
CA ARG A 532 -7.11 32.72 -5.24
C ARG A 532 -8.08 31.55 -5.19
N ASP A 533 -8.34 30.98 -4.02
CA ASP A 533 -9.25 29.84 -3.87
C ASP A 533 -10.68 30.20 -4.31
N LEU A 534 -11.14 31.42 -4.01
CA LEU A 534 -12.41 31.95 -4.46
C LEU A 534 -12.45 32.12 -5.99
N ALA A 535 -11.40 32.71 -6.58
CA ALA A 535 -11.32 32.93 -8.02
C ALA A 535 -11.30 31.64 -8.84
N HIS A 536 -10.76 30.55 -8.26
CA HIS A 536 -10.70 29.22 -8.88
C HIS A 536 -11.90 28.33 -8.54
N GLY A 537 -12.88 28.81 -7.76
CA GLY A 537 -14.04 28.04 -7.34
C GLY A 537 -13.76 26.95 -6.32
N VAL A 538 -12.55 26.92 -5.72
CA VAL A 538 -12.18 25.98 -4.65
C VAL A 538 -13.05 26.18 -3.40
N ILE A 539 -13.41 27.42 -3.11
CA ILE A 539 -14.37 27.82 -2.09
C ILE A 539 -15.39 28.78 -2.71
N ASP A 540 -16.60 28.81 -2.13
CA ASP A 540 -17.62 29.78 -2.50
C ASP A 540 -17.53 31.09 -1.67
N ALA A 541 -18.30 32.10 -2.08
CA ALA A 541 -18.33 33.41 -1.40
C ALA A 541 -18.87 33.35 0.04
N GLU A 542 -19.74 32.36 0.32
CA GLU A 542 -20.27 32.16 1.67
C GLU A 542 -19.19 31.61 2.60
N THR A 543 -18.46 30.58 2.16
CA THR A 543 -17.31 30.03 2.87
C THR A 543 -16.22 31.07 3.10
N ALA A 544 -15.92 31.91 2.09
CA ALA A 544 -14.94 32.97 2.23
C ALA A 544 -15.34 33.94 3.38
N ARG A 545 -16.62 34.33 3.42
CA ARG A 545 -17.13 35.26 4.47
C ARG A 545 -17.26 34.62 5.84
N THR A 546 -17.88 33.43 5.93
CA THR A 546 -18.28 32.84 7.22
C THR A 546 -17.16 32.05 7.88
N VAL A 547 -16.27 31.44 7.10
CA VAL A 547 -15.19 30.57 7.58
C VAL A 547 -13.88 31.32 7.68
N TYR A 548 -13.53 32.08 6.63
CA TYR A 548 -12.25 32.79 6.54
C TYR A 548 -12.35 34.30 6.89
N GLN A 549 -13.53 34.80 7.20
CA GLN A 549 -13.76 36.22 7.53
C GLN A 549 -13.19 37.16 6.44
N PHE A 550 -13.42 36.78 5.19
CA PHE A 550 -12.94 37.49 4.01
C PHE A 550 -14.08 38.24 3.33
N ASP A 551 -13.95 39.55 3.22
CA ASP A 551 -14.90 40.37 2.48
C ASP A 551 -14.71 40.15 0.97
N VAL A 552 -15.78 39.75 0.31
CA VAL A 552 -15.80 39.40 -1.12
C VAL A 552 -16.19 40.61 -1.95
#